data_3ad8bf9f663aa14d1037f3e9f1a5fbde
#
_entry.id   3ad8bf9f663aa14d1037f3e9f1a5fbde
#
_cell.length_a   1.000
_cell.length_b   1.000
_cell.length_c   1.000
_cell.angle_alpha   90.00
_cell.angle_beta   90.00
_cell.angle_gamma   90.00
#
_symmetry.space_group_name_H-M   'P 1'
#
loop_
_entity.id
_entity.type
_entity.pdbx_description
1 polymer ?
#
loop_
_entity_poly.entity_id
_entity_poly.type
_entity_poly.pdbx_seq_one_letter_code
_entity_poly.pdbx_strand_id
1 'polypeptide(L)'
;MTAQSNAALGRAFIESFNARQSDSAWLDKMLAFLSEDCEFIDVPSGWTSIGPTGYKQLLLFFSEGFPVGEVEVTNVFATEDQAVVEHVGRGTNTGPLHLPTGDVPATGRPAELRFCYVMQIRDGKFVSLHLYYNIMTMLQQLGLLPATG
;
A
#
# COMPACT_ATOMS: atom_id res chain seq x y z
N MET A 1 -0.57 -15.26 -19.36
CA MET A 1 0.27 -14.10 -19.00
C MET A 1 1.69 -14.57 -18.74
N THR A 2 2.65 -13.74 -19.05
CA THR A 2 4.06 -14.07 -18.87
C THR A 2 4.55 -13.51 -17.53
N ALA A 3 5.67 -14.05 -17.04
CA ALA A 3 6.35 -13.50 -15.88
C ALA A 3 6.70 -12.02 -16.09
N GLN A 4 7.18 -11.67 -17.29
CA GLN A 4 7.53 -10.28 -17.61
C GLN A 4 6.33 -9.35 -17.58
N SER A 5 5.19 -9.76 -18.13
CA SER A 5 3.97 -8.93 -18.09
C SER A 5 3.43 -8.79 -16.66
N ASN A 6 3.57 -9.83 -15.83
CA ASN A 6 3.15 -9.77 -14.43
C ASN A 6 4.07 -8.87 -13.60
N ALA A 7 5.37 -8.87 -13.88
CA ALA A 7 6.29 -7.93 -13.24
C ALA A 7 5.93 -6.49 -13.60
N ALA A 8 5.63 -6.22 -14.86
CA ALA A 8 5.20 -4.88 -15.30
C ALA A 8 3.88 -4.47 -14.66
N LEU A 9 2.93 -5.41 -14.52
CA LEU A 9 1.64 -5.16 -13.86
C LEU A 9 1.83 -4.78 -12.39
N GLY A 10 2.66 -5.54 -11.67
CA GLY A 10 2.97 -5.25 -10.27
C GLY A 10 3.59 -3.87 -10.07
N ARG A 11 4.57 -3.54 -10.90
CA ARG A 11 5.23 -2.21 -10.88
C ARG A 11 4.22 -1.10 -11.16
N ALA A 12 3.41 -1.25 -12.21
CA ALA A 12 2.43 -0.22 -12.60
C ALA A 12 1.40 0.02 -11.50
N PHE A 13 0.96 -1.03 -10.82
CA PHE A 13 0.02 -0.92 -9.72
C PHE A 13 0.58 -0.05 -8.60
N ILE A 14 1.80 -0.33 -8.13
CA ILE A 14 2.41 0.43 -7.05
C ILE A 14 2.69 1.88 -7.48
N GLU A 15 3.24 2.07 -8.67
CA GLU A 15 3.58 3.42 -9.15
C GLU A 15 2.35 4.29 -9.39
N SER A 16 1.17 3.69 -9.64
CA SER A 16 -0.06 4.47 -9.83
C SER A 16 -0.50 5.22 -8.57
N PHE A 17 -0.02 4.83 -7.39
CA PHE A 17 -0.24 5.60 -6.16
C PHE A 17 0.34 7.02 -6.23
N ASN A 18 1.42 7.20 -6.99
CA ASN A 18 2.05 8.53 -7.16
C ASN A 18 1.21 9.50 -7.99
N ALA A 19 0.18 9.01 -8.69
CA ALA A 19 -0.69 9.85 -9.51
C ALA A 19 -1.72 10.66 -8.69
N ARG A 20 -1.77 10.46 -7.37
CA ARG A 20 -2.78 11.10 -6.49
C ARG A 20 -2.85 12.61 -6.63
N GLN A 21 -1.71 13.25 -6.85
CA GLN A 21 -1.62 14.72 -6.92
C GLN A 21 -2.11 15.29 -8.25
N SER A 22 -2.09 14.47 -9.32
CA SER A 22 -2.35 14.95 -10.67
C SER A 22 -3.58 14.33 -11.33
N ASP A 23 -4.16 13.30 -10.74
CA ASP A 23 -5.27 12.54 -11.32
C ASP A 23 -6.34 12.25 -10.26
N SER A 24 -7.49 12.90 -10.35
CA SER A 24 -8.58 12.71 -9.41
C SER A 24 -9.19 11.29 -9.48
N ALA A 25 -8.96 10.56 -10.55
CA ALA A 25 -9.43 9.18 -10.72
C ALA A 25 -8.40 8.13 -10.25
N TRP A 26 -7.33 8.54 -9.59
CA TRP A 26 -6.24 7.63 -9.18
C TRP A 26 -6.73 6.44 -8.37
N LEU A 27 -7.66 6.66 -7.46
CA LEU A 27 -8.17 5.60 -6.58
C LEU A 27 -8.94 4.55 -7.39
N ASP A 28 -9.86 4.98 -8.24
CA ASP A 28 -10.62 4.06 -9.10
C ASP A 28 -9.70 3.29 -10.04
N LYS A 29 -8.66 3.94 -10.56
CA LYS A 29 -7.67 3.29 -11.43
C LYS A 29 -6.87 2.22 -10.68
N MET A 30 -6.47 2.49 -9.44
CA MET A 30 -5.78 1.47 -8.62
C MET A 30 -6.71 0.30 -8.31
N LEU A 31 -7.95 0.59 -7.93
CA LEU A 31 -8.92 -0.46 -7.59
C LEU A 31 -9.27 -1.33 -8.80
N ALA A 32 -9.17 -0.79 -10.01
CA ALA A 32 -9.43 -1.53 -11.24
C ALA A 32 -8.40 -2.63 -11.52
N PHE A 33 -7.23 -2.61 -10.88
CA PHE A 33 -6.25 -3.70 -10.96
C PHE A 33 -6.70 -4.96 -10.22
N LEU A 34 -7.64 -4.85 -9.28
CA LEU A 34 -8.07 -5.95 -8.43
C LEU A 34 -9.30 -6.65 -9.02
N SER A 35 -9.33 -7.99 -8.89
CA SER A 35 -10.57 -8.73 -9.14
C SER A 35 -11.60 -8.41 -8.06
N GLU A 36 -12.88 -8.65 -8.37
CA GLU A 36 -13.96 -8.36 -7.41
C GLU A 36 -13.88 -9.20 -6.14
N ASP A 37 -13.24 -10.36 -6.22
CA ASP A 37 -13.04 -11.27 -5.08
C ASP A 37 -11.60 -11.26 -4.56
N CYS A 38 -10.82 -10.24 -4.89
CA CYS A 38 -9.42 -10.15 -4.46
C CYS A 38 -9.32 -10.18 -2.94
N GLU A 39 -8.55 -11.14 -2.43
CA GLU A 39 -8.24 -11.23 -1.01
C GLU A 39 -7.12 -10.27 -0.67
N PHE A 40 -7.32 -9.44 0.33
CA PHE A 40 -6.27 -8.56 0.85
C PHE A 40 -5.97 -8.90 2.31
N ILE A 41 -4.68 -8.99 2.64
CA ILE A 41 -4.21 -9.17 4.01
C ILE A 41 -3.17 -8.09 4.32
N ASP A 42 -3.46 -7.28 5.33
CA ASP A 42 -2.49 -6.37 5.94
C ASP A 42 -1.79 -7.14 7.06
N VAL A 43 -0.65 -7.73 6.74
CA VAL A 43 0.01 -8.67 7.64
C VAL A 43 0.35 -8.07 9.01
N PRO A 44 0.88 -6.81 9.09
CA PRO A 44 1.24 -6.24 10.40
C PRO A 44 0.08 -6.09 11.36
N SER A 45 -1.13 -5.77 10.87
CA SER A 45 -2.32 -5.60 11.72
C SER A 45 -3.18 -6.85 11.80
N GLY A 46 -2.99 -7.79 10.85
CA GLY A 46 -3.85 -8.94 10.70
C GLY A 46 -5.21 -8.64 10.05
N TRP A 47 -5.41 -7.40 9.57
CA TRP A 47 -6.68 -7.03 8.93
C TRP A 47 -6.79 -7.66 7.55
N THR A 48 -7.97 -8.21 7.27
CA THR A 48 -8.28 -8.86 5.99
C THR A 48 -9.53 -8.26 5.39
N SER A 49 -9.61 -8.28 4.05
CA SER A 49 -10.81 -7.86 3.33
C SER A 49 -10.93 -8.62 2.01
N ILE A 50 -12.12 -8.55 1.42
CA ILE A 50 -12.41 -9.13 0.10
C ILE A 50 -12.91 -8.02 -0.82
N GLY A 51 -12.32 -7.96 -2.01
CA GLY A 51 -12.72 -7.04 -3.07
C GLY A 51 -12.12 -5.65 -2.97
N PRO A 52 -12.29 -4.85 -4.06
CA PRO A 52 -11.72 -3.51 -4.13
C PRO A 52 -12.20 -2.58 -3.02
N THR A 53 -13.47 -2.65 -2.63
CA THR A 53 -14.04 -1.78 -1.59
C THR A 53 -13.31 -1.92 -0.27
N GLY A 54 -12.96 -3.15 0.11
CA GLY A 54 -12.18 -3.37 1.33
C GLY A 54 -10.77 -2.81 1.23
N TYR A 55 -10.08 -3.10 0.14
CA TYR A 55 -8.71 -2.62 -0.07
C TYR A 55 -8.62 -1.09 -0.13
N LYS A 56 -9.68 -0.43 -0.60
CA LYS A 56 -9.76 1.03 -0.64
C LYS A 56 -9.40 1.68 0.70
N GLN A 57 -9.79 1.05 1.81
CA GLN A 57 -9.50 1.59 3.14
C GLN A 57 -8.01 1.70 3.43
N LEU A 58 -7.21 0.74 2.97
CA LEU A 58 -5.76 0.83 3.09
C LEU A 58 -5.20 2.01 2.32
N LEU A 59 -5.65 2.19 1.07
CA LEU A 59 -5.18 3.29 0.23
C LEU A 59 -5.54 4.64 0.85
N LEU A 60 -6.75 4.76 1.39
CA LEU A 60 -7.18 6.00 2.06
C LEU A 60 -6.37 6.26 3.33
N PHE A 61 -6.06 5.21 4.11
CA PHE A 61 -5.24 5.38 5.32
C PHE A 61 -3.91 6.07 4.99
N PHE A 62 -3.21 5.57 3.98
CA PHE A 62 -1.92 6.16 3.61
C PHE A 62 -2.06 7.48 2.87
N SER A 63 -3.04 7.62 1.96
CA SER A 63 -3.21 8.86 1.19
C SER A 63 -3.69 10.02 2.04
N GLU A 64 -4.51 9.78 3.05
CA GLU A 64 -5.00 10.81 3.97
C GLU A 64 -3.95 11.18 5.01
N GLY A 65 -3.21 10.18 5.51
CA GLY A 65 -2.14 10.42 6.48
C GLY A 65 -0.91 11.08 5.88
N PHE A 66 -0.62 10.78 4.61
CA PHE A 66 0.57 11.27 3.89
C PHE A 66 0.14 11.83 2.53
N PRO A 67 -0.56 12.98 2.49
CA PRO A 67 -1.16 13.47 1.24
C PRO A 67 -0.15 13.75 0.13
N VAL A 68 1.09 14.12 0.47
CA VAL A 68 2.14 14.49 -0.47
C VAL A 68 3.25 13.44 -0.53
N GLY A 69 2.99 12.25 -0.01
CA GLY A 69 3.97 11.16 -0.03
C GLY A 69 4.11 10.53 -1.42
N GLU A 70 5.20 9.83 -1.63
CA GLU A 70 5.47 9.09 -2.86
C GLU A 70 5.99 7.69 -2.56
N VAL A 71 5.86 6.80 -3.53
CA VAL A 71 6.40 5.45 -3.47
C VAL A 71 7.41 5.24 -4.58
N GLU A 72 8.45 4.45 -4.28
CA GLU A 72 9.50 4.10 -5.23
C GLU A 72 9.65 2.59 -5.24
N VAL A 73 9.42 1.97 -6.39
CA VAL A 73 9.63 0.52 -6.57
C VAL A 73 11.13 0.26 -6.60
N THR A 74 11.60 -0.61 -5.72
CA THR A 74 13.03 -0.96 -5.60
C THR A 74 13.36 -2.31 -6.17
N ASN A 75 12.40 -3.24 -6.23
CA ASN A 75 12.63 -4.58 -6.74
C ASN A 75 11.31 -5.22 -7.16
N VAL A 76 11.31 -5.90 -8.30
CA VAL A 76 10.16 -6.66 -8.79
C VAL A 76 10.67 -7.96 -9.38
N PHE A 77 10.01 -9.06 -9.02
CA PHE A 77 10.18 -10.32 -9.72
C PHE A 77 8.83 -11.03 -9.80
N ALA A 78 8.66 -11.89 -10.78
CA ALA A 78 7.37 -12.50 -11.05
C ALA A 78 7.52 -13.88 -11.69
N THR A 79 6.43 -14.63 -11.60
CA THR A 79 6.21 -15.88 -12.31
C THR A 79 5.01 -15.71 -13.25
N GLU A 80 4.52 -16.79 -13.83
CA GLU A 80 3.36 -16.76 -14.71
C GLU A 80 2.05 -16.43 -13.97
N ASP A 81 2.03 -16.57 -12.65
CA ASP A 81 0.81 -16.36 -11.83
C ASP A 81 1.04 -15.55 -10.55
N GLN A 82 2.27 -15.08 -10.31
CA GLN A 82 2.60 -14.35 -9.08
C GLN A 82 3.55 -13.19 -9.39
N ALA A 83 3.52 -12.19 -8.51
CA ALA A 83 4.51 -11.13 -8.50
C ALA A 83 4.86 -10.75 -7.07
N VAL A 84 6.11 -10.33 -6.86
CA VAL A 84 6.57 -9.74 -5.61
C VAL A 84 7.13 -8.37 -5.93
N VAL A 85 6.66 -7.36 -5.21
CA VAL A 85 7.10 -5.97 -5.40
C VAL A 85 7.57 -5.42 -4.08
N GLU A 86 8.84 -5.03 -4.04
CA GLU A 86 9.37 -4.26 -2.93
C GLU A 86 9.38 -2.79 -3.28
N HIS A 87 8.93 -1.94 -2.38
CA HIS A 87 8.93 -0.50 -2.60
C HIS A 87 9.14 0.24 -1.29
N VAL A 88 9.52 1.51 -1.41
CA VAL A 88 9.72 2.42 -0.29
C VAL A 88 8.69 3.53 -0.42
N GLY A 89 7.95 3.77 0.67
CA GLY A 89 7.07 4.92 0.78
C GLY A 89 7.70 6.00 1.63
N ARG A 90 7.69 7.24 1.14
CA ARG A 90 8.22 8.41 1.86
C ARG A 90 7.19 9.50 1.88
N GLY A 91 7.06 10.17 3.01
CA GLY A 91 6.15 11.29 3.13
C GLY A 91 6.20 11.92 4.50
N THR A 92 5.55 13.06 4.64
CA THR A 92 5.38 13.73 5.92
C THR A 92 3.92 13.55 6.37
N ASN A 93 3.72 13.20 7.63
CA ASN A 93 2.39 12.97 8.18
C ASN A 93 1.69 14.31 8.45
N THR A 94 1.11 14.87 7.40
CA THR A 94 0.39 16.15 7.47
C THR A 94 -1.12 16.00 7.52
N GLY A 95 -1.63 14.78 7.44
CA GLY A 95 -3.05 14.47 7.59
C GLY A 95 -3.31 13.53 8.75
N PRO A 96 -4.56 13.35 9.18
CA PRO A 96 -4.88 12.47 10.30
C PRO A 96 -4.67 11.00 9.93
N LEU A 97 -4.35 10.19 10.95
CA LEU A 97 -4.30 8.72 10.82
C LEU A 97 -5.54 8.12 11.46
N HIS A 98 -6.29 7.34 10.70
CA HIS A 98 -7.49 6.65 11.19
C HIS A 98 -7.10 5.24 11.63
N LEU A 99 -6.61 5.12 12.88
CA LEU A 99 -6.21 3.85 13.46
C LEU A 99 -7.41 3.11 14.04
N PRO A 100 -7.35 1.76 14.18
CA PRO A 100 -8.43 1.00 14.81
C PRO A 100 -8.75 1.46 16.24
N THR A 101 -7.76 2.00 16.94
CA THR A 101 -7.90 2.50 18.31
C THR A 101 -8.42 3.93 18.38
N GLY A 102 -8.66 4.57 17.24
CA GLY A 102 -9.15 5.95 17.16
C GLY A 102 -8.29 6.81 16.24
N ASP A 103 -8.80 8.00 15.93
CA ASP A 103 -8.10 8.93 15.04
C ASP A 103 -6.96 9.61 15.78
N VAL A 104 -5.84 9.76 15.07
CA VAL A 104 -4.66 10.46 15.58
C VAL A 104 -4.42 11.68 14.71
N PRO A 105 -4.30 12.88 15.31
CA PRO A 105 -4.00 14.09 14.55
C PRO A 105 -2.65 13.98 13.84
N ALA A 106 -2.47 14.75 12.76
CA ALA A 106 -1.21 14.81 12.05
C ALA A 106 -0.06 15.16 12.98
N THR A 107 1.04 14.42 12.87
CA THR A 107 2.23 14.65 13.72
C THR A 107 3.20 15.65 13.11
N GLY A 108 3.10 15.91 11.80
CA GLY A 108 4.04 16.75 11.07
C GLY A 108 5.40 16.12 10.86
N ARG A 109 5.57 14.84 11.21
CA ARG A 109 6.86 14.15 11.13
C ARG A 109 7.01 13.39 9.82
N PRO A 110 8.25 13.26 9.30
CA PRO A 110 8.50 12.44 8.13
C PRO A 110 8.53 10.96 8.49
N ALA A 111 8.15 10.14 7.52
CA ALA A 111 8.27 8.68 7.61
C ALA A 111 8.84 8.13 6.32
N GLU A 112 9.63 7.07 6.46
CA GLU A 112 10.13 6.29 5.34
C GLU A 112 9.98 4.81 5.71
N LEU A 113 9.19 4.09 4.91
CA LEU A 113 8.84 2.70 5.18
C LEU A 113 9.16 1.82 3.99
N ARG A 114 9.63 0.61 4.29
CA ARG A 114 9.81 -0.44 3.29
C ARG A 114 8.60 -1.35 3.30
N PHE A 115 8.05 -1.57 2.11
CA PHE A 115 6.89 -2.43 1.90
C PHE A 115 7.25 -3.57 0.96
N CYS A 116 6.57 -4.70 1.14
CA CYS A 116 6.65 -5.83 0.23
C CYS A 116 5.25 -6.37 -0.01
N TYR A 117 4.81 -6.37 -1.27
CA TYR A 117 3.59 -7.06 -1.69
C TYR A 117 3.94 -8.41 -2.27
N VAL A 118 3.21 -9.44 -1.82
CA VAL A 118 3.17 -10.74 -2.48
C VAL A 118 1.79 -10.87 -3.13
N MET A 119 1.76 -11.02 -4.44
CA MET A 119 0.56 -10.91 -5.25
C MET A 119 0.31 -12.17 -6.05
N GLN A 120 -0.96 -12.61 -6.12
CA GLN A 120 -1.39 -13.63 -7.07
C GLN A 120 -2.17 -12.97 -8.18
N ILE A 121 -1.95 -13.42 -9.42
CA ILE A 121 -2.48 -12.78 -10.61
C ILE A 121 -3.22 -13.83 -11.45
N ARG A 122 -4.42 -13.48 -11.92
CA ARG A 122 -5.21 -14.28 -12.84
C ARG A 122 -5.92 -13.35 -13.81
N ASP A 123 -5.83 -13.68 -15.11
CA ASP A 123 -6.49 -12.92 -16.16
C ASP A 123 -6.19 -11.41 -16.11
N GLY A 124 -4.94 -11.07 -15.81
CA GLY A 124 -4.49 -9.68 -15.77
C GLY A 124 -4.96 -8.88 -14.57
N LYS A 125 -5.48 -9.54 -13.52
CA LYS A 125 -5.95 -8.89 -12.31
C LYS A 125 -5.33 -9.54 -11.09
N PHE A 126 -5.16 -8.75 -10.03
CA PHE A 126 -4.73 -9.29 -8.74
C PHE A 126 -5.92 -9.99 -8.07
N VAL A 127 -5.72 -11.26 -7.72
CA VAL A 127 -6.72 -12.05 -6.98
C VAL A 127 -6.34 -12.21 -5.52
N SER A 128 -5.10 -11.87 -5.16
CA SER A 128 -4.62 -11.90 -3.78
C SER A 128 -3.50 -10.88 -3.62
N LEU A 129 -3.57 -10.09 -2.56
CA LEU A 129 -2.56 -9.11 -2.18
C LEU A 129 -2.21 -9.31 -0.71
N HIS A 130 -0.98 -9.68 -0.42
CA HIS A 130 -0.46 -9.76 0.94
C HIS A 130 0.57 -8.66 1.11
N LEU A 131 0.33 -7.76 2.06
CA LEU A 131 1.19 -6.60 2.30
C LEU A 131 1.97 -6.78 3.60
N TYR A 132 3.29 -6.69 3.48
CA TYR A 132 4.24 -6.79 4.60
C TYR A 132 4.94 -5.45 4.79
N TYR A 133 4.95 -4.96 6.00
CA TYR A 133 5.74 -3.78 6.40
C TYR A 133 5.83 -3.77 7.92
N ASN A 134 6.65 -2.88 8.47
CA ASN A 134 6.82 -2.79 9.92
C ASN A 134 6.06 -1.56 10.44
N ILE A 135 4.86 -1.80 10.97
CA ILE A 135 4.02 -0.72 11.51
C ILE A 135 4.67 -0.07 12.74
N MET A 136 5.44 -0.82 13.53
CA MET A 136 6.14 -0.26 14.69
C MET A 136 7.16 0.79 14.25
N THR A 137 7.88 0.54 13.15
CA THR A 137 8.81 1.51 12.59
C THR A 137 8.09 2.82 12.23
N MET A 138 6.91 2.73 11.59
CA MET A 138 6.11 3.90 11.27
C MET A 138 5.74 4.68 12.53
N LEU A 139 5.20 3.98 13.53
CA LEU A 139 4.77 4.63 14.77
C LEU A 139 5.93 5.28 15.51
N GLN A 140 7.11 4.64 15.50
CA GLN A 140 8.32 5.22 16.09
C GLN A 140 8.74 6.50 15.38
N GLN A 141 8.78 6.47 14.05
CA GLN A 141 9.15 7.65 13.26
C GLN A 141 8.19 8.82 13.47
N LEU A 142 6.91 8.53 13.67
CA LEU A 142 5.89 9.54 13.91
C LEU A 142 5.81 9.97 15.37
N GLY A 143 6.59 9.36 16.26
CA GLY A 143 6.59 9.69 17.69
C GLY A 143 5.33 9.22 18.42
N LEU A 144 4.67 8.18 17.92
CA LEU A 144 3.42 7.67 18.46
C LEU A 144 3.60 6.46 19.40
N LEU A 145 4.82 5.98 19.56
CA LEU A 145 5.13 4.94 20.54
C LEU A 145 5.73 5.55 21.80
N PRO A 146 5.40 4.98 22.97
CA PRO A 146 6.06 5.41 24.21
C PRO A 146 7.57 5.23 24.09
N ALA A 147 8.33 6.18 24.63
CA ALA A 147 9.77 6.04 24.72
C ALA A 147 10.08 4.81 25.57
N THR A 148 10.88 3.88 25.01
CA THR A 148 11.43 2.79 25.79
C THR A 148 12.55 3.36 26.64
N GLY A 149 12.29 3.48 27.89
CA GLY A 149 13.25 4.00 28.87
C GLY A 149 14.46 3.09 29.04
#